data_05ca69aad52196856e6c88ae7ff07dd9
#
_entry.id   05ca69aad52196856e6c88ae7ff07dd9
#
_cell.length_a   1.000
_cell.length_b   1.000
_cell.length_c   1.000
_cell.angle_alpha   90.00
_cell.angle_beta   90.00
_cell.angle_gamma   90.00
#
_symmetry.space_group_name_H-M   'P 1'
#
loop_
_entity.id
_entity.type
_entity.pdbx_description
1 polymer ?
#
loop_
_entity_poly.entity_id
_entity_poly.type
_entity_poly.pdbx_seq_one_letter_code
_entity_poly.pdbx_strand_id
1 'polypeptide(L)'
;MRPAAKRPALPRTVWILGFVSLLTDLSSEIYHALLPAFITVTLALPVVALGAIDGVAEATASFAKLASGRLSDRTMRRKPWILAGYGLAAASKPLFAIATSGWMVMVARFFDRVGKGIRGAPRDAVIADETPPEIRGRAFGLRQGLDTVGALLAPLVAVGLMYALSNNIRAVFWIATIPAIASVILIIIALREPEVRSAPAQQQTLLGGFREIDRGTRQVLAVAFLVMLARFSEGFLILRGIDIGLSPALSPLVLVIFNIGFVVLAYPAGALSDSMNPRSILIGGIVLLIAGDLILSQPLGLPGLILGVLLWGAHMALTQGILARMIADSAPDHLRATSFGAFYFIGGIATLLASLGAGLIWDREGPAATFIAGAAVAAVALAMLSLLPDERRSPGR
;
A
#
# COMPACT_ATOMS: atom_id res chain seq x y z
N MET A 1 -19.09 11.68 -41.66
CA MET A 1 -18.06 11.38 -40.66
C MET A 1 -17.74 12.67 -39.91
N ARG A 2 -18.13 12.81 -38.64
CA ARG A 2 -17.69 13.92 -37.82
C ARG A 2 -16.19 13.74 -37.53
N PRO A 3 -15.33 14.78 -37.68
CA PRO A 3 -13.92 14.66 -37.34
C PRO A 3 -13.80 14.27 -35.87
N ALA A 4 -13.00 13.24 -35.56
CA ALA A 4 -12.75 12.83 -34.21
C ALA A 4 -12.19 14.04 -33.42
N ALA A 5 -12.97 14.55 -32.49
CA ALA A 5 -12.55 15.67 -31.66
C ALA A 5 -11.21 15.30 -31.00
N LYS A 6 -10.16 16.10 -31.22
CA LYS A 6 -8.84 15.92 -30.61
C LYS A 6 -9.05 15.83 -29.10
N ARG A 7 -8.74 14.68 -28.50
CA ARG A 7 -8.84 14.49 -27.06
C ARG A 7 -7.95 15.53 -26.37
N PRO A 8 -8.45 16.29 -25.38
CA PRO A 8 -7.67 17.32 -24.71
C PRO A 8 -6.38 16.73 -24.12
N ALA A 9 -5.29 17.51 -24.17
CA ALA A 9 -4.01 17.13 -23.56
C ALA A 9 -4.13 17.12 -22.04
N LEU A 10 -3.35 16.26 -21.37
CA LEU A 10 -3.29 16.25 -19.92
C LEU A 10 -2.60 17.52 -19.38
N PRO A 11 -3.11 18.13 -18.31
CA PRO A 11 -2.51 19.30 -17.70
C PRO A 11 -1.06 19.06 -17.27
N ARG A 12 -0.23 20.09 -17.35
CA ARG A 12 1.19 20.04 -16.93
C ARG A 12 1.33 19.59 -15.48
N THR A 13 0.45 20.02 -14.60
CA THR A 13 0.42 19.66 -13.17
C THR A 13 0.30 18.15 -12.96
N VAL A 14 -0.47 17.44 -13.79
CA VAL A 14 -0.61 15.97 -13.71
C VAL A 14 0.72 15.27 -13.99
N TRP A 15 1.47 15.74 -15.00
CA TRP A 15 2.80 15.23 -15.31
C TRP A 15 3.81 15.51 -14.19
N ILE A 16 3.80 16.73 -13.63
CA ILE A 16 4.67 17.11 -12.51
C ILE A 16 4.39 16.20 -11.31
N LEU A 17 3.13 16.06 -10.90
CA LEU A 17 2.76 15.22 -9.76
C LEU A 17 3.02 13.73 -10.03
N GLY A 18 2.88 13.29 -11.27
CA GLY A 18 3.25 11.93 -11.67
C GLY A 18 4.75 11.66 -11.52
N PHE A 19 5.62 12.55 -12.00
CA PHE A 19 7.07 12.42 -11.81
C PHE A 19 7.51 12.57 -10.36
N VAL A 20 6.86 13.45 -9.58
CA VAL A 20 7.07 13.56 -8.14
C VAL A 20 6.77 12.23 -7.45
N SER A 21 5.65 11.61 -7.81
CA SER A 21 5.27 10.29 -7.29
C SER A 21 6.28 9.21 -7.68
N LEU A 22 6.68 9.14 -8.96
CA LEU A 22 7.69 8.19 -9.45
C LEU A 22 9.00 8.28 -8.66
N LEU A 23 9.55 9.50 -8.52
CA LEU A 23 10.81 9.73 -7.81
C LEU A 23 10.71 9.35 -6.33
N THR A 24 9.58 9.67 -5.70
CA THR A 24 9.37 9.35 -4.29
C THR A 24 9.17 7.86 -4.08
N ASP A 25 8.43 7.19 -4.94
CA ASP A 25 8.20 5.76 -4.83
C ASP A 25 9.46 4.97 -5.18
N LEU A 26 10.22 5.42 -6.19
CA LEU A 26 11.57 4.85 -6.45
C LEU A 26 12.44 4.91 -5.19
N SER A 27 12.49 6.06 -4.51
CA SER A 27 13.21 6.19 -3.24
C SER A 27 12.65 5.24 -2.18
N SER A 28 11.35 5.37 -1.87
CA SER A 28 10.72 4.67 -0.74
C SER A 28 10.75 3.16 -0.88
N GLU A 29 10.60 2.64 -2.10
CA GLU A 29 10.59 1.21 -2.36
C GLU A 29 12.02 0.60 -2.34
N ILE A 30 13.10 1.38 -2.62
CA ILE A 30 14.47 0.94 -2.36
C ILE A 30 14.67 0.68 -0.85
N TYR A 31 14.21 1.61 0.01
CA TYR A 31 14.26 1.41 1.46
C TYR A 31 13.43 0.20 1.88
N HIS A 32 12.18 0.10 1.39
CA HIS A 32 11.28 -1.00 1.73
C HIS A 32 11.88 -2.36 1.35
N ALA A 33 12.46 -2.48 0.17
CA ALA A 33 13.06 -3.70 -0.34
C ALA A 33 14.28 -4.18 0.46
N LEU A 34 15.05 -3.26 1.05
CA LEU A 34 16.26 -3.58 1.82
C LEU A 34 16.04 -3.54 3.35
N LEU A 35 14.91 -3.00 3.81
CA LEU A 35 14.64 -2.83 5.25
C LEU A 35 14.64 -4.14 6.02
N PRO A 36 14.04 -5.26 5.55
CA PRO A 36 14.10 -6.53 6.25
C PRO A 36 15.55 -7.01 6.47
N ALA A 37 16.39 -6.98 5.42
CA ALA A 37 17.80 -7.34 5.51
C ALA A 37 18.57 -6.36 6.43
N PHE A 38 18.26 -5.05 6.36
CA PHE A 38 18.88 -4.07 7.23
C PHE A 38 18.59 -4.32 8.71
N ILE A 39 17.32 -4.62 9.06
CA ILE A 39 16.90 -4.89 10.44
C ILE A 39 17.52 -6.19 10.95
N THR A 40 17.42 -7.27 10.19
CA THR A 40 17.78 -8.61 10.67
C THR A 40 19.26 -8.95 10.50
N VAL A 41 19.90 -8.50 9.40
CA VAL A 41 21.30 -8.82 9.10
C VAL A 41 22.25 -7.70 9.57
N THR A 42 21.92 -6.42 9.26
CA THR A 42 22.83 -5.32 9.58
C THR A 42 22.72 -4.87 11.04
N LEU A 43 21.50 -4.76 11.57
CA LEU A 43 21.26 -4.39 12.98
C LEU A 43 21.16 -5.60 13.90
N ALA A 44 21.11 -6.82 13.36
CA ALA A 44 20.98 -8.09 14.09
C ALA A 44 19.81 -8.10 15.09
N LEU A 45 18.68 -7.47 14.71
CA LEU A 45 17.48 -7.41 15.54
C LEU A 45 16.55 -8.59 15.23
N PRO A 46 15.72 -9.02 16.21
CA PRO A 46 14.73 -10.07 16.01
C PRO A 46 13.67 -9.65 14.98
N VAL A 47 13.02 -10.63 14.36
CA VAL A 47 12.02 -10.38 13.28
C VAL A 47 10.79 -9.65 13.79
N VAL A 48 10.44 -9.80 15.07
CA VAL A 48 9.37 -9.01 15.70
C VAL A 48 9.62 -7.50 15.58
N ALA A 49 10.87 -7.05 15.54
CA ALA A 49 11.20 -5.63 15.33
C ALA A 49 10.76 -5.16 13.93
N LEU A 50 10.95 -5.98 12.88
CA LEU A 50 10.41 -5.68 11.55
C LEU A 50 8.89 -5.61 11.57
N GLY A 51 8.23 -6.60 12.17
CA GLY A 51 6.77 -6.63 12.30
C GLY A 51 6.21 -5.40 13.02
N ALA A 52 6.88 -4.97 14.11
CA ALA A 52 6.50 -3.77 14.85
C ALA A 52 6.70 -2.49 14.01
N ILE A 53 7.86 -2.36 13.34
CA ILE A 53 8.19 -1.19 12.53
C ILE A 53 7.22 -1.05 11.36
N ASP A 54 6.99 -2.10 10.60
CA ASP A 54 6.08 -2.06 9.44
C ASP A 54 4.62 -1.94 9.87
N GLY A 55 4.20 -2.65 10.92
CA GLY A 55 2.84 -2.56 11.44
C GLY A 55 2.49 -1.15 11.94
N VAL A 56 3.36 -0.54 12.76
CA VAL A 56 3.18 0.86 13.21
C VAL A 56 3.19 1.82 12.02
N ALA A 57 4.05 1.59 11.05
CA ALA A 57 4.17 2.42 9.86
C ALA A 57 2.87 2.43 9.04
N GLU A 58 2.30 1.27 8.72
CA GLU A 58 1.08 1.16 7.92
C GLU A 58 -0.15 1.70 8.68
N ALA A 59 -0.25 1.44 10.00
CA ALA A 59 -1.28 2.06 10.83
C ALA A 59 -1.17 3.59 10.81
N THR A 60 0.05 4.12 10.95
CA THR A 60 0.31 5.56 10.90
C THR A 60 -0.09 6.18 9.56
N ALA A 61 0.25 5.54 8.43
CA ALA A 61 -0.14 6.02 7.10
C ALA A 61 -1.66 6.08 6.94
N SER A 62 -2.37 5.07 7.45
CA SER A 62 -3.83 4.99 7.41
C SER A 62 -4.48 6.13 8.22
N PHE A 63 -4.01 6.38 9.44
CA PHE A 63 -4.53 7.47 10.28
C PHE A 63 -4.18 8.86 9.74
N ALA A 64 -2.95 9.05 9.28
CA ALA A 64 -2.51 10.32 8.70
C ALA A 64 -3.30 10.68 7.43
N LYS A 65 -3.65 9.69 6.60
CA LYS A 65 -4.50 9.88 5.41
C LYS A 65 -5.90 10.36 5.77
N LEU A 66 -6.50 9.83 6.84
CA LEU A 66 -7.81 10.28 7.32
C LEU A 66 -7.79 11.73 7.80
N ALA A 67 -6.73 12.13 8.50
CA ALA A 67 -6.61 13.47 9.06
C ALA A 67 -6.30 14.52 7.98
N SER A 68 -5.39 14.21 7.05
CA SER A 68 -4.83 15.17 6.08
C SER A 68 -5.87 15.69 5.08
N GLY A 69 -6.79 14.85 4.62
CA GLY A 69 -7.84 15.25 3.69
C GLY A 69 -8.65 16.42 4.24
N ARG A 70 -9.10 16.31 5.49
CA ARG A 70 -9.89 17.37 6.16
C ARG A 70 -9.12 18.63 6.43
N LEU A 71 -7.86 18.50 6.89
CA LEU A 71 -7.03 19.68 7.15
C LEU A 71 -6.72 20.46 5.87
N SER A 72 -6.44 19.77 4.77
CA SER A 72 -6.15 20.44 3.50
C SER A 72 -7.38 21.14 2.93
N ASP A 73 -8.57 20.58 3.12
CA ASP A 73 -9.84 21.21 2.68
C ASP A 73 -10.16 22.48 3.47
N ARG A 74 -9.82 22.51 4.78
CA ARG A 74 -10.02 23.70 5.61
C ARG A 74 -9.11 24.87 5.25
N THR A 75 -7.88 24.58 4.84
CA THR A 75 -6.89 25.64 4.55
C THR A 75 -7.04 26.24 3.16
N MET A 76 -7.81 25.60 2.26
CA MET A 76 -7.98 25.99 0.86
C MET A 76 -6.64 26.16 0.11
N ARG A 77 -5.56 25.58 0.63
CA ARG A 77 -4.21 25.58 0.05
C ARG A 77 -3.72 24.15 -0.07
N ARG A 78 -3.40 23.72 -1.29
CA ARG A 78 -3.01 22.32 -1.56
C ARG A 78 -1.48 22.15 -1.57
N LYS A 79 -0.74 23.05 -2.19
CA LYS A 79 0.72 22.97 -2.35
C LYS A 79 1.47 22.87 -1.01
N PRO A 80 1.17 23.66 0.05
CA PRO A 80 1.86 23.52 1.34
C PRO A 80 1.73 22.13 1.95
N TRP A 81 0.55 21.48 1.88
CA TRP A 81 0.33 20.13 2.37
C TRP A 81 1.09 19.08 1.57
N ILE A 82 1.10 19.23 0.23
CA ILE A 82 1.86 18.37 -0.67
C ILE A 82 3.35 18.51 -0.33
N LEU A 83 3.88 19.74 -0.25
CA LEU A 83 5.28 20.00 0.06
C LEU A 83 5.66 19.48 1.45
N ALA A 84 4.83 19.70 2.48
CA ALA A 84 5.07 19.20 3.83
C ALA A 84 5.13 17.66 3.86
N GLY A 85 4.21 16.99 3.17
CA GLY A 85 4.18 15.52 3.13
C GLY A 85 5.39 14.92 2.41
N TYR A 86 5.75 15.42 1.23
CA TYR A 86 6.93 14.95 0.49
C TYR A 86 8.23 15.37 1.19
N GLY A 87 8.28 16.60 1.74
CA GLY A 87 9.43 17.10 2.49
C GLY A 87 9.71 16.29 3.76
N LEU A 88 8.67 15.96 4.54
CA LEU A 88 8.81 15.11 5.73
C LEU A 88 9.30 13.70 5.38
N ALA A 89 8.75 13.10 4.33
CA ALA A 89 9.20 11.81 3.84
C ALA A 89 10.66 11.88 3.36
N ALA A 90 11.07 12.90 2.62
CA ALA A 90 12.45 13.06 2.17
C ALA A 90 13.42 13.31 3.35
N ALA A 91 13.02 14.14 4.33
CA ALA A 91 13.81 14.41 5.52
C ALA A 91 14.01 13.17 6.43
N SER A 92 13.08 12.20 6.40
CA SER A 92 13.22 10.95 7.15
C SER A 92 14.25 9.98 6.53
N LYS A 93 14.57 10.09 5.24
CA LYS A 93 15.43 9.14 4.53
C LYS A 93 16.87 9.06 5.09
N PRO A 94 17.57 10.17 5.37
CA PRO A 94 18.90 10.11 5.99
C PRO A 94 18.91 9.34 7.31
N LEU A 95 17.81 9.38 8.09
CA LEU A 95 17.74 8.68 9.38
C LEU A 95 17.88 7.17 9.23
N PHE A 96 17.40 6.57 8.12
CA PHE A 96 17.61 5.14 7.85
C PHE A 96 19.09 4.84 7.62
N ALA A 97 19.81 5.68 6.86
CA ALA A 97 21.20 5.46 6.53
C ALA A 97 22.11 5.51 7.75
N ILE A 98 21.81 6.40 8.73
CA ILE A 98 22.57 6.56 9.96
C ILE A 98 22.05 5.72 11.13
N ALA A 99 20.92 4.99 10.95
CA ALA A 99 20.30 4.24 12.05
C ALA A 99 21.22 3.16 12.60
N THR A 100 21.39 3.15 13.93
CA THR A 100 22.18 2.16 14.69
C THR A 100 21.30 1.31 15.61
N SER A 101 20.00 1.60 15.67
CA SER A 101 19.04 0.88 16.51
C SER A 101 17.68 0.76 15.84
N GLY A 102 16.88 -0.23 16.25
CA GLY A 102 15.51 -0.40 15.77
C GLY A 102 14.62 0.82 16.06
N TRP A 103 14.87 1.52 17.18
CA TRP A 103 14.15 2.76 17.50
C TRP A 103 14.37 3.87 16.45
N MET A 104 15.62 4.06 16.01
CA MET A 104 15.90 5.06 14.96
C MET A 104 15.20 4.69 13.64
N VAL A 105 15.18 3.40 13.29
CA VAL A 105 14.45 2.91 12.11
C VAL A 105 12.94 3.14 12.27
N MET A 106 12.38 2.86 13.46
CA MET A 106 10.98 3.11 13.79
C MET A 106 10.61 4.58 13.59
N VAL A 107 11.41 5.50 14.14
CA VAL A 107 11.21 6.95 14.03
C VAL A 107 11.28 7.40 12.55
N ALA A 108 12.29 6.93 11.82
CA ALA A 108 12.44 7.23 10.40
C ALA A 108 11.21 6.75 9.59
N ARG A 109 10.77 5.52 9.84
CA ARG A 109 9.62 4.91 9.18
C ARG A 109 8.32 5.63 9.54
N PHE A 110 8.16 5.99 10.80
CA PHE A 110 7.00 6.76 11.27
C PHE A 110 6.86 8.09 10.52
N PHE A 111 7.91 8.90 10.44
CA PHE A 111 7.87 10.18 9.73
C PHE A 111 7.68 10.00 8.22
N ASP A 112 8.29 9.00 7.60
CA ASP A 112 8.04 8.65 6.21
C ASP A 112 6.55 8.37 5.97
N ARG A 113 5.90 7.60 6.82
CA ARG A 113 4.49 7.22 6.70
C ARG A 113 3.53 8.37 7.03
N VAL A 114 3.84 9.19 8.01
CA VAL A 114 3.12 10.46 8.25
C VAL A 114 3.16 11.32 6.98
N GLY A 115 4.35 11.48 6.39
CA GLY A 115 4.53 12.21 5.14
C GLY A 115 3.68 11.64 4.00
N LYS A 116 3.66 10.31 3.83
CA LYS A 116 2.81 9.61 2.85
C LYS A 116 1.32 9.87 3.08
N GLY A 117 0.87 9.84 4.32
CA GLY A 117 -0.52 10.13 4.68
C GLY A 117 -0.90 11.58 4.39
N ILE A 118 -0.04 12.55 4.77
CA ILE A 118 -0.32 13.98 4.59
C ILE A 118 -0.45 14.36 3.11
N ARG A 119 0.40 13.84 2.22
CA ARG A 119 0.43 14.25 0.81
C ARG A 119 -0.67 13.64 -0.06
N GLY A 120 -1.22 12.48 0.32
CA GLY A 120 -2.08 11.67 -0.54
C GLY A 120 -3.34 12.40 -1.00
N ALA A 121 -4.19 12.81 -0.06
CA ALA A 121 -5.46 13.46 -0.35
C ALA A 121 -5.30 14.84 -1.04
N PRO A 122 -4.41 15.75 -0.58
CA PRO A 122 -4.18 17.02 -1.26
C PRO A 122 -3.67 16.86 -2.70
N ARG A 123 -2.78 15.90 -2.96
CA ARG A 123 -2.28 15.61 -4.30
C ARG A 123 -3.39 15.16 -5.24
N ASP A 124 -4.20 14.21 -4.79
CA ASP A 124 -5.27 13.65 -5.60
C ASP A 124 -6.38 14.70 -5.86
N ALA A 125 -6.62 15.60 -4.89
CA ALA A 125 -7.51 16.74 -5.08
C ALA A 125 -7.01 17.72 -6.15
N VAL A 126 -5.70 18.06 -6.18
CA VAL A 126 -5.12 18.91 -7.22
C VAL A 126 -5.31 18.31 -8.62
N ILE A 127 -5.06 16.99 -8.76
CA ILE A 127 -5.27 16.31 -10.04
C ILE A 127 -6.73 16.41 -10.47
N ALA A 128 -7.69 16.23 -9.54
CA ALA A 128 -9.11 16.33 -9.84
C ALA A 128 -9.55 17.76 -10.19
N ASP A 129 -9.03 18.76 -9.47
CA ASP A 129 -9.42 20.17 -9.64
C ASP A 129 -8.90 20.78 -10.96
N GLU A 130 -7.68 20.40 -11.37
CA GLU A 130 -7.06 20.91 -12.61
C GLU A 130 -7.39 20.09 -13.86
N THR A 131 -8.05 18.93 -13.71
CA THR A 131 -8.36 18.05 -14.85
C THR A 131 -9.83 18.11 -15.21
N PRO A 132 -10.19 18.40 -16.48
CA PRO A 132 -11.56 18.28 -16.95
C PRO A 132 -12.17 16.90 -16.67
N PRO A 133 -13.48 16.83 -16.30
CA PRO A 133 -14.13 15.56 -15.92
C PRO A 133 -13.94 14.44 -16.95
N GLU A 134 -13.94 14.76 -18.24
CA GLU A 134 -13.89 13.82 -19.36
C GLU A 134 -12.54 13.08 -19.47
N ILE A 135 -11.48 13.63 -18.86
CA ILE A 135 -10.12 13.06 -18.92
C ILE A 135 -9.52 12.77 -17.54
N ARG A 136 -10.30 12.88 -16.45
CA ARG A 136 -9.83 12.58 -15.08
C ARG A 136 -9.30 11.16 -14.96
N GLY A 137 -9.97 10.19 -15.56
CA GLY A 137 -9.49 8.80 -15.58
C GLY A 137 -8.09 8.66 -16.17
N ARG A 138 -7.79 9.39 -17.26
CA ARG A 138 -6.45 9.40 -17.88
C ARG A 138 -5.41 10.07 -16.97
N ALA A 139 -5.79 11.14 -16.26
CA ALA A 139 -4.91 11.85 -15.34
C ALA A 139 -4.50 10.96 -14.14
N PHE A 140 -5.48 10.32 -13.49
CA PHE A 140 -5.21 9.38 -12.40
C PHE A 140 -4.46 8.13 -12.90
N GLY A 141 -4.79 7.65 -14.11
CA GLY A 141 -4.11 6.53 -14.75
C GLY A 141 -2.63 6.83 -15.02
N LEU A 142 -2.30 8.03 -15.53
CA LEU A 142 -0.91 8.43 -15.74
C LEU A 142 -0.14 8.49 -14.39
N ARG A 143 -0.73 9.14 -13.38
CA ARG A 143 -0.11 9.22 -12.06
C ARG A 143 0.13 7.83 -11.47
N GLN A 144 -0.88 6.95 -11.50
CA GLN A 144 -0.76 5.58 -10.98
C GLN A 144 0.26 4.76 -11.78
N GLY A 145 0.30 4.94 -13.10
CA GLY A 145 1.31 4.28 -13.94
C GLY A 145 2.73 4.69 -13.57
N LEU A 146 2.97 5.98 -13.34
CA LEU A 146 4.27 6.47 -12.91
C LEU A 146 4.65 6.01 -11.48
N ASP A 147 3.70 5.95 -10.55
CA ASP A 147 3.86 5.31 -9.23
C ASP A 147 4.35 3.86 -9.40
N THR A 148 3.63 3.08 -10.21
CA THR A 148 3.93 1.67 -10.45
C THR A 148 5.30 1.46 -11.11
N VAL A 149 5.68 2.33 -12.05
CA VAL A 149 7.03 2.31 -12.66
C VAL A 149 8.09 2.54 -11.59
N GLY A 150 7.91 3.52 -10.71
CA GLY A 150 8.83 3.77 -9.58
C GLY A 150 8.96 2.56 -8.67
N ALA A 151 7.84 1.96 -8.28
CA ALA A 151 7.80 0.78 -7.41
C ALA A 151 8.42 -0.47 -8.06
N LEU A 152 8.23 -0.66 -9.36
CA LEU A 152 8.80 -1.80 -10.10
C LEU A 152 10.32 -1.67 -10.29
N LEU A 153 10.80 -0.46 -10.59
CA LEU A 153 12.22 -0.20 -10.81
C LEU A 153 13.02 -0.22 -9.51
N ALA A 154 12.42 0.16 -8.40
CA ALA A 154 13.13 0.31 -7.12
C ALA A 154 13.86 -0.96 -6.64
N PRO A 155 13.24 -2.17 -6.61
CA PRO A 155 13.95 -3.38 -6.21
C PRO A 155 15.11 -3.73 -7.17
N LEU A 156 14.95 -3.48 -8.47
CA LEU A 156 16.03 -3.71 -9.45
C LEU A 156 17.18 -2.75 -9.25
N VAL A 157 16.88 -1.46 -9.03
CA VAL A 157 17.88 -0.44 -8.70
C VAL A 157 18.57 -0.79 -7.37
N ALA A 158 17.83 -1.25 -6.36
CA ALA A 158 18.38 -1.69 -5.09
C ALA A 158 19.42 -2.82 -5.28
N VAL A 159 19.10 -3.83 -6.07
CA VAL A 159 20.04 -4.93 -6.41
C VAL A 159 21.28 -4.38 -7.11
N GLY A 160 21.11 -3.55 -8.15
CA GLY A 160 22.24 -2.95 -8.87
C GLY A 160 23.14 -2.13 -7.96
N LEU A 161 22.57 -1.30 -7.08
CA LEU A 161 23.32 -0.51 -6.10
C LEU A 161 24.02 -1.38 -5.05
N MET A 162 23.38 -2.46 -4.58
CA MET A 162 24.02 -3.39 -3.64
C MET A 162 25.28 -4.00 -4.23
N TYR A 163 25.26 -4.44 -5.50
CA TYR A 163 26.45 -4.93 -6.17
C TYR A 163 27.51 -3.83 -6.40
N ALA A 164 27.08 -2.66 -6.88
CA ALA A 164 27.99 -1.53 -7.15
C ALA A 164 28.68 -1.00 -5.89
N LEU A 165 28.03 -1.11 -4.73
CA LEU A 165 28.50 -0.60 -3.43
C LEU A 165 28.99 -1.71 -2.48
N SER A 166 29.40 -2.86 -3.01
CA SER A 166 29.97 -3.98 -2.25
C SER A 166 29.09 -4.42 -1.07
N ASN A 167 27.77 -4.54 -1.31
CA ASN A 167 26.74 -4.95 -0.36
C ASN A 167 26.56 -3.98 0.85
N ASN A 168 26.94 -2.71 0.69
CA ASN A 168 26.77 -1.71 1.75
C ASN A 168 25.36 -1.09 1.71
N ILE A 169 24.42 -1.66 2.48
CA ILE A 169 23.03 -1.19 2.55
C ILE A 169 22.94 0.29 2.94
N ARG A 170 23.80 0.78 3.84
CA ARG A 170 23.79 2.19 4.28
C ARG A 170 24.14 3.13 3.15
N ALA A 171 25.12 2.76 2.32
CA ALA A 171 25.49 3.53 1.12
C ALA A 171 24.35 3.55 0.11
N VAL A 172 23.62 2.42 -0.08
CA VAL A 172 22.42 2.38 -0.91
C VAL A 172 21.36 3.33 -0.38
N PHE A 173 21.12 3.36 0.93
CA PHE A 173 20.16 4.28 1.56
C PHE A 173 20.51 5.76 1.32
N TRP A 174 21.81 6.14 1.38
CA TRP A 174 22.23 7.49 1.02
C TRP A 174 21.89 7.84 -0.43
N ILE A 175 22.16 6.94 -1.39
CA ILE A 175 21.83 7.16 -2.80
C ILE A 175 20.32 7.21 -2.99
N ALA A 176 19.55 6.34 -2.34
CA ALA A 176 18.10 6.34 -2.40
C ALA A 176 17.44 7.63 -1.84
N THR A 177 18.17 8.42 -1.05
CA THR A 177 17.72 9.75 -0.60
C THR A 177 17.67 10.76 -1.75
N ILE A 178 18.50 10.60 -2.79
CA ILE A 178 18.60 11.55 -3.91
C ILE A 178 17.27 11.74 -4.65
N PRO A 179 16.58 10.68 -5.12
CA PRO A 179 15.30 10.85 -5.79
C PRO A 179 14.21 11.42 -4.86
N ALA A 180 14.25 11.17 -3.54
CA ALA A 180 13.32 11.80 -2.60
C ALA A 180 13.54 13.33 -2.54
N ILE A 181 14.78 13.78 -2.46
CA ILE A 181 15.12 15.21 -2.50
C ILE A 181 14.74 15.82 -3.85
N ALA A 182 15.02 15.13 -4.96
CA ALA A 182 14.66 15.58 -6.30
C ALA A 182 13.14 15.79 -6.44
N SER A 183 12.32 14.92 -5.83
CA SER A 183 10.85 15.06 -5.82
C SER A 183 10.41 16.36 -5.12
N VAL A 184 11.02 16.70 -3.99
CA VAL A 184 10.74 17.96 -3.25
C VAL A 184 11.16 19.18 -4.05
N ILE A 185 12.34 19.16 -4.67
CA ILE A 185 12.84 20.23 -5.53
C ILE A 185 11.87 20.44 -6.72
N LEU A 186 11.41 19.34 -7.33
CA LEU A 186 10.45 19.42 -8.44
C LEU A 186 9.12 20.06 -8.01
N ILE A 187 8.62 19.78 -6.80
CA ILE A 187 7.42 20.45 -6.26
C ILE A 187 7.67 21.95 -6.07
N ILE A 188 8.80 22.33 -5.49
CA ILE A 188 9.11 23.74 -5.22
C ILE A 188 9.15 24.55 -6.51
N ILE A 189 9.86 24.04 -7.53
CA ILE A 189 10.15 24.76 -8.77
C ILE A 189 8.97 24.70 -9.74
N ALA A 190 8.33 23.54 -9.91
CA ALA A 190 7.41 23.30 -11.01
C ALA A 190 5.94 23.35 -10.63
N LEU A 191 5.56 22.98 -9.39
CA LEU A 191 4.17 22.98 -8.95
C LEU A 191 3.76 24.41 -8.54
N ARG A 192 2.73 24.93 -9.19
CA ARG A 192 2.06 26.19 -8.77
C ARG A 192 0.98 25.88 -7.75
N GLU A 193 0.59 26.87 -6.92
CA GLU A 193 -0.59 26.75 -6.07
C GLU A 193 -1.82 26.64 -6.97
N PRO A 194 -2.59 25.55 -6.93
CA PRO A 194 -3.77 25.41 -7.76
C PRO A 194 -4.91 26.31 -7.26
N GLU A 195 -5.73 26.80 -8.19
CA GLU A 195 -7.00 27.43 -7.83
C GLU A 195 -7.93 26.35 -7.28
N VAL A 196 -8.31 26.48 -6.01
CA VAL A 196 -9.25 25.53 -5.38
C VAL A 196 -10.66 25.82 -5.86
N ARG A 197 -11.22 24.90 -6.64
CA ARG A 197 -12.55 25.03 -7.24
C ARG A 197 -13.64 24.28 -6.43
N SER A 198 -13.24 23.41 -5.52
CA SER A 198 -14.19 22.58 -4.75
C SER A 198 -14.61 23.30 -3.48
N ALA A 199 -15.92 23.37 -3.23
CA ALA A 199 -16.45 23.80 -1.93
C ALA A 199 -15.99 22.83 -0.83
N PRO A 200 -15.77 23.31 0.41
CA PRO A 200 -15.44 22.44 1.53
C PRO A 200 -16.49 21.33 1.68
N ALA A 201 -16.04 20.08 1.72
CA ALA A 201 -16.94 18.97 1.98
C ALA A 201 -17.66 19.17 3.32
N GLN A 202 -18.97 18.88 3.37
CA GLN A 202 -19.76 18.98 4.59
C GLN A 202 -19.05 18.25 5.75
N GLN A 203 -18.93 18.96 6.88
CA GLN A 203 -18.20 18.49 8.06
C GLN A 203 -18.97 17.34 8.74
N GLN A 204 -18.68 16.11 8.39
CA GLN A 204 -19.09 14.95 9.17
C GLN A 204 -18.02 14.66 10.24
N THR A 205 -18.44 14.42 11.47
CA THR A 205 -17.54 14.05 12.58
C THR A 205 -16.94 12.68 12.35
N LEU A 206 -15.59 12.54 12.52
CA LEU A 206 -14.86 11.27 12.29
C LEU A 206 -15.44 10.07 13.06
N LEU A 207 -15.98 10.30 14.23
CA LEU A 207 -16.41 9.25 15.16
C LEU A 207 -17.94 9.18 15.35
N GLY A 208 -18.68 10.23 15.02
CA GLY A 208 -20.13 10.29 15.25
C GLY A 208 -20.94 9.28 14.43
N GLY A 209 -20.51 8.97 13.21
CA GLY A 209 -21.23 8.09 12.30
C GLY A 209 -20.93 6.59 12.45
N PHE A 210 -19.95 6.17 13.27
CA PHE A 210 -19.62 4.74 13.39
C PHE A 210 -20.78 3.88 13.95
N ARG A 211 -21.61 4.46 14.82
CA ARG A 211 -22.77 3.78 15.40
C ARG A 211 -23.92 3.64 14.41
N GLU A 212 -23.95 4.50 13.40
CA GLU A 212 -25.00 4.56 12.38
C GLU A 212 -24.72 3.62 11.19
N ILE A 213 -23.49 3.03 11.13
CA ILE A 213 -23.14 2.06 10.09
C ILE A 213 -24.10 0.87 10.19
N ASP A 214 -24.76 0.57 9.08
CA ASP A 214 -25.73 -0.51 8.97
C ASP A 214 -25.10 -1.91 9.13
N ARG A 215 -25.96 -2.94 9.29
CA ARG A 215 -25.50 -4.31 9.51
C ARG A 215 -24.72 -4.87 8.32
N GLY A 216 -25.14 -4.58 7.08
CA GLY A 216 -24.46 -5.06 5.86
C GLY A 216 -23.04 -4.52 5.77
N THR A 217 -22.88 -3.21 5.88
CA THR A 217 -21.56 -2.56 5.88
C THR A 217 -20.66 -3.05 7.02
N ARG A 218 -21.21 -3.29 8.24
CA ARG A 218 -20.42 -3.88 9.34
C ARG A 218 -19.94 -5.29 9.05
N GLN A 219 -20.72 -6.09 8.35
CA GLN A 219 -20.31 -7.45 7.93
C GLN A 219 -19.15 -7.38 6.91
N VAL A 220 -19.23 -6.49 5.93
CA VAL A 220 -18.13 -6.26 4.96
C VAL A 220 -16.88 -5.76 5.67
N LEU A 221 -17.01 -4.85 6.63
CA LEU A 221 -15.90 -4.37 7.45
C LEU A 221 -15.25 -5.50 8.27
N ALA A 222 -16.03 -6.41 8.84
CA ALA A 222 -15.51 -7.54 9.59
C ALA A 222 -14.73 -8.53 8.69
N VAL A 223 -15.23 -8.82 7.49
CA VAL A 223 -14.49 -9.62 6.49
C VAL A 223 -13.20 -8.90 6.08
N ALA A 224 -13.27 -7.60 5.81
CA ALA A 224 -12.10 -6.80 5.45
C ALA A 224 -11.04 -6.82 6.56
N PHE A 225 -11.46 -6.72 7.83
CA PHE A 225 -10.56 -6.85 8.98
C PHE A 225 -9.83 -8.19 8.99
N LEU A 226 -10.56 -9.31 8.83
CA LEU A 226 -9.95 -10.64 8.83
C LEU A 226 -9.02 -10.87 7.63
N VAL A 227 -9.40 -10.40 6.44
CA VAL A 227 -8.52 -10.49 5.25
C VAL A 227 -7.24 -9.67 5.45
N MET A 228 -7.34 -8.48 6.03
CA MET A 228 -6.18 -7.64 6.33
C MET A 228 -5.34 -8.20 7.49
N LEU A 229 -5.98 -8.87 8.46
CA LEU A 229 -5.29 -9.56 9.55
C LEU A 229 -4.53 -10.81 9.06
N ALA A 230 -5.03 -11.50 8.03
CA ALA A 230 -4.34 -12.63 7.41
C ALA A 230 -3.09 -12.19 6.62
N ARG A 231 -3.02 -10.91 6.25
CA ARG A 231 -1.99 -10.34 5.38
C ARG A 231 -1.03 -9.46 6.17
N PHE A 232 0.09 -10.02 6.58
CA PHE A 232 1.19 -9.29 7.20
C PHE A 232 2.04 -8.54 6.16
N SER A 233 3.08 -7.80 6.57
CA SER A 233 3.96 -7.03 5.69
C SER A 233 4.67 -7.90 4.64
N GLU A 234 4.82 -7.39 3.41
CA GLU A 234 5.62 -8.01 2.34
C GLU A 234 7.09 -8.21 2.74
N GLY A 235 7.55 -7.51 3.79
CA GLY A 235 8.87 -7.71 4.38
C GLY A 235 9.12 -9.16 4.85
N PHE A 236 8.08 -9.90 5.26
CA PHE A 236 8.20 -11.31 5.61
C PHE A 236 8.44 -12.23 4.40
N LEU A 237 7.96 -11.85 3.21
CA LEU A 237 8.30 -12.57 1.97
C LEU A 237 9.78 -12.42 1.66
N ILE A 238 10.34 -11.20 1.85
CA ILE A 238 11.78 -10.94 1.69
C ILE A 238 12.58 -11.75 2.71
N LEU A 239 12.15 -11.77 3.97
CA LEU A 239 12.80 -12.58 5.01
C LEU A 239 12.76 -14.07 4.69
N ARG A 240 11.65 -14.59 4.13
CA ARG A 240 11.59 -15.98 3.67
C ARG A 240 12.62 -16.26 2.57
N GLY A 241 12.83 -15.28 1.66
CA GLY A 241 13.90 -15.37 0.68
C GLY A 241 15.29 -15.48 1.32
N ILE A 242 15.59 -14.67 2.33
CA ILE A 242 16.85 -14.71 3.07
C ILE A 242 16.99 -16.03 3.83
N ASP A 243 15.93 -16.52 4.46
CA ASP A 243 15.88 -17.77 5.22
C ASP A 243 16.22 -19.00 4.36
N ILE A 244 15.80 -19.03 3.09
CA ILE A 244 16.16 -20.10 2.15
C ILE A 244 17.54 -19.91 1.48
N GLY A 245 18.29 -18.89 1.85
CA GLY A 245 19.67 -18.67 1.40
C GLY A 245 19.86 -17.59 0.33
N LEU A 246 18.85 -16.76 0.00
CA LEU A 246 19.08 -15.58 -0.83
C LEU A 246 19.99 -14.59 -0.10
N SER A 247 21.02 -14.09 -0.79
CA SER A 247 21.86 -13.03 -0.23
C SER A 247 21.03 -11.75 0.01
N PRO A 248 21.40 -10.92 1.01
CA PRO A 248 20.77 -9.62 1.23
C PRO A 248 20.71 -8.73 -0.01
N ALA A 249 21.71 -8.84 -0.91
CA ALA A 249 21.75 -8.11 -2.18
C ALA A 249 20.66 -8.55 -3.17
N LEU A 250 20.28 -9.82 -3.17
CA LEU A 250 19.28 -10.38 -4.08
C LEU A 250 17.88 -10.39 -3.46
N SER A 251 17.76 -10.20 -2.14
CA SER A 251 16.48 -10.25 -1.45
C SER A 251 15.42 -9.28 -2.00
N PRO A 252 15.75 -8.08 -2.55
CA PRO A 252 14.78 -7.22 -3.20
C PRO A 252 14.07 -7.84 -4.40
N LEU A 253 14.66 -8.86 -5.07
CA LEU A 253 14.00 -9.55 -6.19
C LEU A 253 12.70 -10.23 -5.79
N VAL A 254 12.51 -10.55 -4.53
CA VAL A 254 11.24 -11.08 -4.01
C VAL A 254 10.08 -10.11 -4.30
N LEU A 255 10.30 -8.80 -4.15
CA LEU A 255 9.29 -7.80 -4.50
C LEU A 255 9.07 -7.67 -6.02
N VAL A 256 10.08 -7.94 -6.84
CA VAL A 256 9.89 -8.01 -8.30
C VAL A 256 8.94 -9.16 -8.65
N ILE A 257 9.16 -10.34 -8.07
CA ILE A 257 8.30 -11.51 -8.26
C ILE A 257 6.87 -11.22 -7.78
N PHE A 258 6.72 -10.61 -6.61
CA PHE A 258 5.44 -10.16 -6.06
C PHE A 258 4.71 -9.21 -7.03
N ASN A 259 5.41 -8.18 -7.52
CA ASN A 259 4.84 -7.21 -8.46
C ASN A 259 4.45 -7.84 -9.80
N ILE A 260 5.19 -8.84 -10.29
CA ILE A 260 4.78 -9.60 -11.48
C ILE A 260 3.45 -10.29 -11.23
N GLY A 261 3.29 -11.01 -10.11
CA GLY A 261 2.03 -11.63 -9.73
C GLY A 261 0.87 -10.64 -9.64
N PHE A 262 1.13 -9.46 -9.07
CA PHE A 262 0.14 -8.39 -8.97
C PHE A 262 -0.26 -7.83 -10.34
N VAL A 263 0.69 -7.42 -11.17
CA VAL A 263 0.44 -6.74 -12.45
C VAL A 263 -0.27 -7.66 -13.45
N VAL A 264 0.13 -8.94 -13.50
CA VAL A 264 -0.50 -9.93 -14.42
C VAL A 264 -1.99 -10.07 -14.14
N LEU A 265 -2.42 -10.01 -12.89
CA LEU A 265 -3.83 -10.16 -12.51
C LEU A 265 -4.57 -8.84 -12.26
N ALA A 266 -3.89 -7.71 -12.08
CA ALA A 266 -4.54 -6.43 -11.78
C ALA A 266 -5.54 -5.99 -12.85
N TYR A 267 -5.17 -6.10 -14.14
CA TYR A 267 -6.07 -5.75 -15.23
C TYR A 267 -7.22 -6.75 -15.40
N PRO A 268 -6.98 -8.09 -15.47
CA PRO A 268 -8.05 -9.08 -15.48
C PRO A 268 -9.01 -8.96 -14.29
N ALA A 269 -8.48 -8.72 -13.09
CA ALA A 269 -9.29 -8.54 -11.87
C ALA A 269 -10.23 -7.34 -11.99
N GLY A 270 -9.74 -6.21 -12.52
CA GLY A 270 -10.55 -5.03 -12.79
C GLY A 270 -11.68 -5.33 -13.78
N ALA A 271 -11.36 -5.94 -14.92
CA ALA A 271 -12.34 -6.31 -15.95
C ALA A 271 -13.38 -7.34 -15.45
N LEU A 272 -12.93 -8.34 -14.69
CA LEU A 272 -13.82 -9.32 -14.06
C LEU A 272 -14.74 -8.67 -13.01
N SER A 273 -14.27 -7.65 -12.32
CA SER A 273 -15.06 -6.96 -11.29
C SER A 273 -16.30 -6.27 -11.88
N ASP A 274 -16.30 -5.91 -13.16
CA ASP A 274 -17.45 -5.27 -13.80
C ASP A 274 -18.56 -6.28 -14.17
N SER A 275 -18.20 -7.54 -14.40
CA SER A 275 -19.10 -8.60 -14.86
C SER A 275 -19.43 -9.67 -13.82
N MET A 276 -18.53 -9.91 -12.87
CA MET A 276 -18.68 -10.94 -11.83
C MET A 276 -19.10 -10.36 -10.49
N ASN A 277 -19.65 -11.23 -9.63
CA ASN A 277 -19.92 -10.85 -8.24
C ASN A 277 -18.60 -10.54 -7.49
N PRO A 278 -18.43 -9.36 -6.89
CA PRO A 278 -17.25 -9.00 -6.10
C PRO A 278 -16.86 -10.05 -5.06
N ARG A 279 -17.86 -10.68 -4.45
CA ARG A 279 -17.65 -11.77 -3.48
C ARG A 279 -16.90 -12.96 -4.08
N SER A 280 -17.22 -13.38 -5.29
CA SER A 280 -16.55 -14.51 -5.94
C SER A 280 -15.08 -14.20 -6.25
N ILE A 281 -14.79 -12.97 -6.65
CA ILE A 281 -13.42 -12.50 -6.90
C ILE A 281 -12.62 -12.47 -5.60
N LEU A 282 -13.23 -11.96 -4.52
CA LEU A 282 -12.61 -11.92 -3.20
C LEU A 282 -12.33 -13.34 -2.67
N ILE A 283 -13.25 -14.30 -2.85
CA ILE A 283 -13.03 -15.71 -2.54
C ILE A 283 -11.81 -16.25 -3.28
N GLY A 284 -11.72 -16.02 -4.59
CA GLY A 284 -10.56 -16.42 -5.39
C GLY A 284 -9.25 -15.82 -4.85
N GLY A 285 -9.26 -14.53 -4.51
CA GLY A 285 -8.12 -13.88 -3.90
C GLY A 285 -7.69 -14.49 -2.57
N ILE A 286 -8.64 -14.80 -1.67
CA ILE A 286 -8.34 -15.42 -0.38
C ILE A 286 -7.78 -16.84 -0.56
N VAL A 287 -8.33 -17.60 -1.51
CA VAL A 287 -7.81 -18.96 -1.83
C VAL A 287 -6.37 -18.89 -2.33
N LEU A 288 -6.02 -17.88 -3.16
CA LEU A 288 -4.63 -17.69 -3.60
C LEU A 288 -3.70 -17.31 -2.44
N LEU A 289 -4.17 -16.52 -1.46
CA LEU A 289 -3.40 -16.23 -0.26
C LEU A 289 -3.12 -17.49 0.54
N ILE A 290 -4.15 -18.29 0.81
CA ILE A 290 -4.01 -19.58 1.54
C ILE A 290 -3.01 -20.48 0.81
N ALA A 291 -3.16 -20.65 -0.51
CA ALA A 291 -2.25 -21.47 -1.29
C ALA A 291 -0.81 -20.96 -1.25
N GLY A 292 -0.62 -19.64 -1.40
CA GLY A 292 0.69 -18.98 -1.31
C GLY A 292 1.35 -19.21 0.04
N ASP A 293 0.61 -18.98 1.13
CA ASP A 293 1.11 -19.18 2.49
C ASP A 293 1.47 -20.65 2.77
N LEU A 294 0.62 -21.59 2.34
CA LEU A 294 0.91 -23.03 2.50
C LEU A 294 2.14 -23.46 1.72
N ILE A 295 2.38 -22.90 0.52
CA ILE A 295 3.59 -23.17 -0.26
C ILE A 295 4.81 -22.56 0.44
N LEU A 296 4.72 -21.32 0.91
CA LEU A 296 5.81 -20.64 1.61
C LEU A 296 6.16 -21.28 2.96
N SER A 297 5.23 -21.98 3.57
CA SER A 297 5.49 -22.76 4.79
C SER A 297 6.32 -24.02 4.56
N GLN A 298 6.38 -24.53 3.31
CA GLN A 298 7.09 -25.75 3.00
C GLN A 298 8.57 -25.49 2.67
N PRO A 299 9.47 -26.45 2.87
CA PRO A 299 10.90 -26.34 2.54
C PRO A 299 11.17 -26.61 1.04
N LEU A 300 10.45 -25.92 0.16
CA LEU A 300 10.55 -26.11 -1.30
C LEU A 300 11.66 -25.27 -1.96
N GLY A 301 12.48 -24.56 -1.18
CA GLY A 301 13.56 -23.72 -1.70
C GLY A 301 13.08 -22.62 -2.65
N LEU A 302 13.92 -22.27 -3.63
CA LEU A 302 13.64 -21.18 -4.57
C LEU A 302 12.37 -21.37 -5.41
N PRO A 303 12.05 -22.56 -5.95
CA PRO A 303 10.79 -22.75 -6.68
C PRO A 303 9.54 -22.47 -5.82
N GLY A 304 9.54 -22.93 -4.57
CA GLY A 304 8.46 -22.66 -3.63
C GLY A 304 8.33 -21.18 -3.29
N LEU A 305 9.45 -20.47 -3.10
CA LEU A 305 9.47 -19.03 -2.90
C LEU A 305 8.85 -18.31 -4.09
N ILE A 306 9.31 -18.59 -5.31
CA ILE A 306 8.80 -17.93 -6.53
C ILE A 306 7.30 -18.14 -6.66
N LEU A 307 6.83 -19.40 -6.56
CA LEU A 307 5.40 -19.69 -6.71
C LEU A 307 4.56 -19.06 -5.61
N GLY A 308 4.97 -19.17 -4.34
CA GLY A 308 4.25 -18.60 -3.21
C GLY A 308 4.16 -17.08 -3.29
N VAL A 309 5.25 -16.41 -3.64
CA VAL A 309 5.29 -14.94 -3.79
C VAL A 309 4.47 -14.46 -4.99
N LEU A 310 4.47 -15.19 -6.12
CA LEU A 310 3.58 -14.90 -7.25
C LEU A 310 2.11 -14.99 -6.83
N LEU A 311 1.72 -16.01 -6.08
CA LEU A 311 0.36 -16.16 -5.56
C LEU A 311 -0.01 -15.04 -4.58
N TRP A 312 0.92 -14.57 -3.77
CA TRP A 312 0.74 -13.42 -2.89
C TRP A 312 0.48 -12.14 -3.69
N GLY A 313 1.25 -11.87 -4.75
CA GLY A 313 1.00 -10.75 -5.65
C GLY A 313 -0.37 -10.86 -6.33
N ALA A 314 -0.70 -12.03 -6.84
CA ALA A 314 -1.98 -12.34 -7.46
C ALA A 314 -3.17 -12.12 -6.51
N HIS A 315 -3.05 -12.58 -5.25
CA HIS A 315 -4.02 -12.32 -4.18
C HIS A 315 -4.28 -10.82 -4.00
N MET A 316 -3.22 -10.02 -3.93
CA MET A 316 -3.34 -8.56 -3.75
C MET A 316 -4.15 -7.90 -4.88
N ALA A 317 -3.92 -8.31 -6.12
CA ALA A 317 -4.67 -7.81 -7.28
C ALA A 317 -6.18 -8.11 -7.18
N LEU A 318 -6.53 -9.30 -6.67
CA LEU A 318 -7.93 -9.74 -6.54
C LEU A 318 -8.64 -9.22 -5.28
N THR A 319 -7.93 -8.67 -4.29
CA THR A 319 -8.56 -8.31 -3.01
C THR A 319 -8.57 -6.82 -2.73
N GLN A 320 -7.50 -6.09 -3.04
CA GLN A 320 -7.35 -4.70 -2.59
C GLN A 320 -8.44 -3.76 -3.13
N GLY A 321 -8.70 -3.79 -4.43
CA GLY A 321 -9.74 -2.96 -5.06
C GLY A 321 -11.15 -3.48 -4.76
N ILE A 322 -11.32 -4.79 -4.66
CA ILE A 322 -12.62 -5.43 -4.43
C ILE A 322 -13.18 -5.13 -3.02
N LEU A 323 -12.33 -5.15 -2.00
CA LEU A 323 -12.75 -4.76 -0.65
C LEU A 323 -13.25 -3.30 -0.60
N ALA A 324 -12.52 -2.37 -1.23
CA ALA A 324 -12.94 -0.97 -1.31
C ALA A 324 -14.28 -0.82 -2.07
N ARG A 325 -14.47 -1.58 -3.17
CA ARG A 325 -15.74 -1.62 -3.90
C ARG A 325 -16.88 -2.15 -3.04
N MET A 326 -16.69 -3.25 -2.34
CA MET A 326 -17.74 -3.82 -1.46
C MET A 326 -18.16 -2.83 -0.37
N ILE A 327 -17.23 -2.05 0.20
CA ILE A 327 -17.56 -0.97 1.13
C ILE A 327 -18.36 0.14 0.43
N ALA A 328 -17.99 0.53 -0.79
CA ALA A 328 -18.72 1.55 -1.56
C ALA A 328 -20.16 1.11 -1.88
N ASP A 329 -20.32 -0.18 -2.23
CA ASP A 329 -21.62 -0.76 -2.63
C ASP A 329 -22.55 -1.00 -1.42
N SER A 330 -21.99 -1.33 -0.23
CA SER A 330 -22.77 -1.61 0.98
C SER A 330 -23.14 -0.35 1.77
N ALA A 331 -22.35 0.73 1.66
CA ALA A 331 -22.53 1.93 2.47
C ALA A 331 -23.61 2.86 1.90
N PRO A 332 -24.58 3.31 2.71
CA PRO A 332 -25.52 4.37 2.31
C PRO A 332 -24.77 5.64 1.88
N ASP A 333 -25.31 6.39 0.91
CA ASP A 333 -24.63 7.56 0.33
C ASP A 333 -24.18 8.58 1.38
N HIS A 334 -25.02 8.85 2.39
CA HIS A 334 -24.74 9.80 3.47
C HIS A 334 -23.69 9.29 4.49
N LEU A 335 -23.43 7.97 4.55
CA LEU A 335 -22.43 7.34 5.44
C LEU A 335 -21.19 6.82 4.69
N ARG A 336 -21.11 6.99 3.37
CA ARG A 336 -20.01 6.43 2.55
C ARG A 336 -18.62 6.88 3.03
N ALA A 337 -18.45 8.18 3.32
CA ALA A 337 -17.20 8.70 3.84
C ALA A 337 -16.85 8.12 5.22
N THR A 338 -17.83 7.95 6.10
CA THR A 338 -17.68 7.32 7.42
C THR A 338 -17.29 5.84 7.30
N SER A 339 -17.93 5.12 6.38
CA SER A 339 -17.64 3.70 6.12
C SER A 339 -16.23 3.48 5.58
N PHE A 340 -15.74 4.33 4.67
CA PHE A 340 -14.33 4.33 4.24
C PHE A 340 -13.39 4.71 5.37
N GLY A 341 -13.78 5.67 6.23
CA GLY A 341 -13.04 6.00 7.44
C GLY A 341 -12.87 4.80 8.36
N ALA A 342 -13.95 4.06 8.61
CA ALA A 342 -13.93 2.82 9.38
C ALA A 342 -13.03 1.75 8.72
N PHE A 343 -13.15 1.57 7.41
CA PHE A 343 -12.34 0.63 6.63
C PHE A 343 -10.84 0.90 6.77
N TYR A 344 -10.40 2.16 6.62
CA TYR A 344 -8.98 2.49 6.79
C TYR A 344 -8.52 2.37 8.24
N PHE A 345 -9.38 2.72 9.20
CA PHE A 345 -9.07 2.60 10.63
C PHE A 345 -8.86 1.14 11.05
N ILE A 346 -9.82 0.26 10.75
CA ILE A 346 -9.71 -1.16 11.09
C ILE A 346 -8.59 -1.83 10.29
N GLY A 347 -8.35 -1.41 9.04
CA GLY A 347 -7.27 -1.90 8.22
C GLY A 347 -5.90 -1.59 8.82
N GLY A 348 -5.69 -0.36 9.32
CA GLY A 348 -4.46 0.01 10.02
C GLY A 348 -4.22 -0.84 11.27
N ILE A 349 -5.27 -1.08 12.07
CA ILE A 349 -5.18 -1.95 13.25
C ILE A 349 -4.90 -3.40 12.84
N ALA A 350 -5.61 -3.92 11.85
CA ALA A 350 -5.44 -5.30 11.38
C ALA A 350 -4.01 -5.55 10.89
N THR A 351 -3.46 -4.64 10.07
CA THR A 351 -2.09 -4.76 9.54
C THR A 351 -1.03 -4.65 10.64
N LEU A 352 -1.24 -3.78 11.64
CA LEU A 352 -0.38 -3.71 12.82
C LEU A 352 -0.36 -5.03 13.58
N LEU A 353 -1.53 -5.57 13.90
CA LEU A 353 -1.66 -6.84 14.64
C LEU A 353 -1.10 -8.02 13.82
N ALA A 354 -1.38 -8.05 12.51
CA ALA A 354 -0.86 -9.06 11.60
C ALA A 354 0.67 -9.09 11.58
N SER A 355 1.31 -7.93 11.35
CA SER A 355 2.76 -7.85 11.22
C SER A 355 3.48 -8.08 12.54
N LEU A 356 2.94 -7.55 13.64
CA LEU A 356 3.49 -7.80 14.99
C LEU A 356 3.34 -9.28 15.37
N GLY A 357 2.15 -9.86 15.16
CA GLY A 357 1.89 -11.28 15.41
C GLY A 357 2.77 -12.20 14.56
N ALA A 358 2.92 -11.89 13.27
CA ALA A 358 3.79 -12.62 12.36
C ALA A 358 5.25 -12.61 12.84
N GLY A 359 5.75 -11.46 13.30
CA GLY A 359 7.11 -11.35 13.84
C GLY A 359 7.31 -12.16 15.13
N LEU A 360 6.34 -12.13 16.04
CA LEU A 360 6.37 -12.91 17.28
C LEU A 360 6.35 -14.42 17.01
N ILE A 361 5.53 -14.87 16.05
CA ILE A 361 5.46 -16.29 15.67
C ILE A 361 6.76 -16.69 14.98
N TRP A 362 7.30 -15.85 14.10
CA TRP A 362 8.56 -16.11 13.41
C TRP A 362 9.72 -16.32 14.38
N ASP A 363 9.87 -15.44 15.37
CA ASP A 363 10.97 -15.53 16.34
C ASP A 363 10.85 -16.74 17.28
N ARG A 364 9.64 -17.25 17.54
CA ARG A 364 9.40 -18.37 18.46
C ARG A 364 9.33 -19.74 17.77
N GLU A 365 8.57 -19.79 16.66
CA GLU A 365 8.18 -21.03 15.98
C GLU A 365 8.74 -21.13 14.57
N GLY A 366 9.36 -20.06 14.07
CA GLY A 366 10.00 -19.99 12.76
C GLY A 366 9.07 -19.58 11.61
N PRO A 367 9.65 -19.49 10.39
CA PRO A 367 8.95 -18.99 9.21
C PRO A 367 7.74 -19.85 8.81
N ALA A 368 7.85 -21.18 8.88
CA ALA A 368 6.76 -22.07 8.49
C ALA A 368 5.49 -21.81 9.31
N ALA A 369 5.63 -21.68 10.64
CA ALA A 369 4.49 -21.41 11.52
C ALA A 369 3.84 -20.05 11.22
N THR A 370 4.63 -19.04 10.84
CA THR A 370 4.14 -17.70 10.48
C THR A 370 3.21 -17.78 9.28
N PHE A 371 3.61 -18.45 8.20
CA PHE A 371 2.79 -18.60 7.01
C PHE A 371 1.56 -19.50 7.26
N ILE A 372 1.69 -20.57 8.07
CA ILE A 372 0.53 -21.39 8.49
C ILE A 372 -0.48 -20.56 9.27
N ALA A 373 -0.03 -19.69 10.17
CA ALA A 373 -0.91 -18.79 10.92
C ALA A 373 -1.65 -17.82 9.99
N GLY A 374 -0.96 -17.25 8.99
CA GLY A 374 -1.57 -16.41 7.94
C GLY A 374 -2.66 -17.18 7.19
N ALA A 375 -2.34 -18.39 6.70
CA ALA A 375 -3.29 -19.25 6.01
C ALA A 375 -4.50 -19.60 6.88
N ALA A 376 -4.31 -19.86 8.18
CA ALA A 376 -5.41 -20.14 9.11
C ALA A 376 -6.35 -18.95 9.29
N VAL A 377 -5.82 -17.72 9.48
CA VAL A 377 -6.63 -16.51 9.56
C VAL A 377 -7.35 -16.24 8.23
N ALA A 378 -6.68 -16.47 7.09
CA ALA A 378 -7.31 -16.37 5.76
C ALA A 378 -8.45 -17.38 5.58
N ALA A 379 -8.30 -18.60 6.08
CA ALA A 379 -9.36 -19.61 6.05
C ALA A 379 -10.57 -19.21 6.90
N VAL A 380 -10.35 -18.57 8.06
CA VAL A 380 -11.44 -18.00 8.88
C VAL A 380 -12.16 -16.87 8.11
N ALA A 381 -11.40 -16.00 7.44
CA ALA A 381 -11.98 -14.94 6.60
C ALA A 381 -12.82 -15.54 5.45
N LEU A 382 -12.33 -16.58 4.80
CA LEU A 382 -13.03 -17.31 3.73
C LEU A 382 -14.33 -17.93 4.24
N ALA A 383 -14.29 -18.63 5.39
CA ALA A 383 -15.46 -19.22 6.02
C ALA A 383 -16.50 -18.15 6.36
N MET A 384 -16.09 -17.06 7.00
CA MET A 384 -16.99 -15.94 7.31
C MET A 384 -17.62 -15.37 6.06
N LEU A 385 -16.82 -15.09 5.00
CA LEU A 385 -17.32 -14.57 3.74
C LEU A 385 -18.34 -15.54 3.12
N SER A 386 -18.10 -16.87 3.21
CA SER A 386 -18.99 -17.90 2.65
C SER A 386 -20.33 -18.03 3.38
N LEU A 387 -20.39 -17.63 4.64
CA LEU A 387 -21.59 -17.66 5.46
C LEU A 387 -22.47 -16.39 5.33
N LEU A 388 -21.93 -15.31 4.76
CA LEU A 388 -22.71 -14.07 4.57
C LEU A 388 -23.82 -14.29 3.52
N PRO A 389 -25.03 -13.74 3.74
CA PRO A 389 -26.10 -13.77 2.73
C PRO A 389 -25.65 -13.09 1.43
N ASP A 390 -26.08 -13.65 0.30
CA ASP A 390 -25.84 -13.02 -1.02
C ASP A 390 -26.96 -12.00 -1.27
N GLU A 391 -26.70 -10.71 -1.03
CA GLU A 391 -27.69 -9.63 -1.12
C GLU A 391 -28.34 -9.49 -2.50
N ARG A 392 -27.74 -10.05 -3.54
CA ARG A 392 -28.33 -10.07 -4.91
C ARG A 392 -29.48 -11.08 -5.08
N ARG A 393 -29.77 -11.93 -4.09
CA ARG A 393 -30.87 -12.90 -4.13
C ARG A 393 -32.17 -12.42 -3.48
N SER A 394 -32.26 -11.19 -2.99
CA SER A 394 -33.54 -10.61 -2.58
C SER A 394 -34.26 -10.02 -3.79
N PRO A 395 -35.30 -10.68 -4.34
CA PRO A 395 -36.14 -10.07 -5.33
C PRO A 395 -37.03 -9.06 -4.62
N GLY A 396 -36.74 -7.77 -4.77
CA GLY A 396 -37.64 -6.70 -4.34
C GLY A 396 -37.02 -5.68 -3.38
N ARG A 397 -36.27 -4.78 -3.95
CA ARG A 397 -36.20 -3.37 -3.48
C ARG A 397 -35.97 -2.47 -4.69
#